data_a57c34d050659b9e0d9377a46b3915d6
#
_entry.id   a57c34d050659b9e0d9377a46b3915d6
#
_cell.length_a   1.000
_cell.length_b   1.000
_cell.length_c   1.000
_cell.angle_alpha   90.00
_cell.angle_beta   90.00
_cell.angle_gamma   90.00
#
_symmetry.space_group_name_H-M   'P 1'
#
loop_
_entity.id
_entity.type
_entity.pdbx_description
1 polymer ?
#
loop_
_entity_poly.entity_id
_entity_poly.type
_entity_poly.pdbx_seq_one_letter_code
_entity_poly.pdbx_strand_id
1 'polypeptide(L)'
;MIKLIIFDLDGTLVDAYQAVGQSVNYTLGRLGFAPRSHAEIKRSVGGGDRKLMVHFVGEKLADQALAIYRPHHAKALGLTGGVRLLPGVLGVLKFLKGKGYKLAIASNRPTKFTRIILKKLDVLFLFNMVLCADKAEKPKPYPEILWAIAKRLNLKNEEVLYVGDMTIDVNCARRAGIRMVAVSTGSSSKKELKDLKPWAFISKMSSLKAIVGADLVSAR
;
A
#
# COMPACT_ATOMS: atom_id res chain seq x y z
N MET A 1 -17.00 16.86 4.95
CA MET A 1 -17.10 15.53 5.63
C MET A 1 -16.46 14.46 4.76
N ILE A 2 -15.64 13.58 5.32
CA ILE A 2 -15.02 12.44 4.61
C ILE A 2 -16.11 11.41 4.25
N LYS A 3 -16.05 10.90 3.02
CA LYS A 3 -16.93 9.85 2.48
C LYS A 3 -16.16 8.65 1.94
N LEU A 4 -14.88 8.84 1.58
CA LEU A 4 -14.02 7.82 1.01
C LEU A 4 -12.71 7.75 1.80
N ILE A 5 -12.30 6.53 2.14
CA ILE A 5 -10.97 6.27 2.68
C ILE A 5 -10.23 5.40 1.70
N ILE A 6 -9.14 5.92 1.16
CA ILE A 6 -8.23 5.19 0.29
C ILE A 6 -7.07 4.69 1.15
N PHE A 7 -6.65 3.46 0.97
CA PHE A 7 -5.53 2.85 1.67
C PHE A 7 -4.42 2.47 0.70
N ASP A 8 -3.18 2.65 1.10
CA ASP A 8 -2.11 1.83 0.57
C ASP A 8 -2.26 0.37 1.05
N LEU A 9 -1.48 -0.54 0.50
CA LEU A 9 -1.59 -1.98 0.79
C LEU A 9 -0.46 -2.46 1.70
N ASP A 10 0.77 -2.54 1.18
CA ASP A 10 1.93 -3.12 1.87
C ASP A 10 2.45 -2.21 2.99
N GLY A 11 2.49 -2.69 4.22
CA GLY A 11 2.88 -1.88 5.37
C GLY A 11 1.76 -1.02 5.96
N THR A 12 0.64 -0.87 5.24
CA THR A 12 -0.56 -0.15 5.69
C THR A 12 -1.68 -1.11 6.11
N LEU A 13 -2.11 -1.99 5.24
CA LEU A 13 -3.15 -3.00 5.49
C LEU A 13 -2.55 -4.39 5.74
N VAL A 14 -1.50 -4.72 5.01
CA VAL A 14 -0.93 -6.07 5.02
C VAL A 14 0.57 -6.07 5.30
N ASP A 15 1.04 -7.17 5.89
CA ASP A 15 2.44 -7.56 5.93
C ASP A 15 2.64 -8.69 4.92
N ALA A 16 3.30 -8.37 3.80
CA ALA A 16 3.70 -9.32 2.76
C ALA A 16 5.23 -9.35 2.58
N TYR A 17 5.99 -8.73 3.49
CA TYR A 17 7.44 -8.56 3.35
C TYR A 17 8.20 -9.89 3.35
N GLN A 18 7.70 -10.92 4.05
CA GLN A 18 8.29 -12.25 4.01
C GLN A 18 8.21 -12.86 2.61
N ALA A 19 7.03 -12.84 1.98
CA ALA A 19 6.85 -13.35 0.62
C ALA A 19 7.67 -12.55 -0.41
N VAL A 20 7.78 -11.23 -0.24
CA VAL A 20 8.65 -10.38 -1.06
C VAL A 20 10.11 -10.80 -0.88
N GLY A 21 10.58 -10.93 0.36
CA GLY A 21 11.97 -11.31 0.68
C GLY A 21 12.37 -12.67 0.10
N GLN A 22 11.52 -13.67 0.27
CA GLN A 22 11.73 -14.99 -0.34
C GLN A 22 11.84 -14.90 -1.86
N SER A 23 10.97 -14.11 -2.50
CA SER A 23 10.94 -14.00 -3.96
C SER A 23 12.10 -13.20 -4.52
N VAL A 24 12.53 -12.14 -3.82
CA VAL A 24 13.74 -11.38 -4.17
C VAL A 24 14.96 -12.28 -4.09
N ASN A 25 15.17 -12.96 -2.95
CA ASN A 25 16.36 -13.79 -2.76
C ASN A 25 16.39 -15.02 -3.69
N TYR A 26 15.23 -15.61 -3.98
CA TYR A 26 15.16 -16.63 -5.03
C TYR A 26 15.61 -16.09 -6.39
N THR A 27 15.14 -14.90 -6.76
CA THR A 27 15.50 -14.26 -8.04
C THR A 27 16.99 -13.93 -8.09
N LEU A 28 17.54 -13.35 -7.02
CA LEU A 28 18.96 -13.02 -6.91
C LEU A 28 19.83 -14.27 -7.07
N GLY A 29 19.50 -15.36 -6.37
CA GLY A 29 20.24 -16.62 -6.48
C GLY A 29 20.21 -17.20 -7.90
N ARG A 30 19.07 -17.11 -8.61
CA ARG A 30 18.94 -17.56 -10.01
C ARG A 30 19.78 -16.73 -10.99
N LEU A 31 20.12 -15.49 -10.63
CA LEU A 31 20.96 -14.58 -11.42
C LEU A 31 22.41 -14.50 -10.94
N GLY A 32 22.82 -15.33 -9.96
CA GLY A 32 24.18 -15.35 -9.44
C GLY A 32 24.52 -14.24 -8.45
N PHE A 33 23.52 -13.51 -7.93
CA PHE A 33 23.72 -12.48 -6.91
C PHE A 33 23.62 -13.05 -5.49
N ALA A 34 24.34 -12.44 -4.56
CA ALA A 34 24.25 -12.76 -3.14
C ALA A 34 22.84 -12.39 -2.57
N PRO A 35 22.33 -13.14 -1.59
CA PRO A 35 21.08 -12.84 -0.95
C PRO A 35 21.15 -11.52 -0.17
N ARG A 36 20.00 -10.86 0.01
CA ARG A 36 19.84 -9.62 0.77
C ARG A 36 19.08 -9.85 2.06
N SER A 37 19.38 -9.04 3.06
CA SER A 37 18.70 -9.09 4.35
C SER A 37 17.22 -8.72 4.22
N HIS A 38 16.41 -9.24 5.14
CA HIS A 38 14.98 -8.86 5.21
C HIS A 38 14.78 -7.36 5.40
N ALA A 39 15.62 -6.71 6.21
CA ALA A 39 15.55 -5.27 6.46
C ALA A 39 15.84 -4.46 5.20
N GLU A 40 16.85 -4.81 4.44
CA GLU A 40 17.23 -4.17 3.18
C GLU A 40 16.08 -4.31 2.14
N ILE A 41 15.54 -5.51 1.99
CA ILE A 41 14.44 -5.75 1.06
C ILE A 41 13.20 -4.96 1.48
N LYS A 42 12.83 -4.99 2.77
CA LYS A 42 11.70 -4.22 3.29
C LYS A 42 11.83 -2.72 2.98
N ARG A 43 13.00 -2.13 3.17
CA ARG A 43 13.27 -0.72 2.88
C ARG A 43 13.16 -0.37 1.39
N SER A 44 13.37 -1.34 0.50
CA SER A 44 13.34 -1.16 -0.96
C SER A 44 11.93 -1.33 -1.56
N VAL A 45 10.96 -1.84 -0.77
CA VAL A 45 9.56 -2.01 -1.22
C VAL A 45 8.86 -0.65 -1.31
N GLY A 46 7.90 -0.52 -2.25
CA GLY A 46 6.98 0.61 -2.39
C GLY A 46 6.96 1.23 -3.79
N GLY A 47 8.03 1.08 -4.56
CA GLY A 47 8.12 1.58 -5.93
C GLY A 47 7.49 0.69 -7.01
N GLY A 48 6.96 -0.49 -6.62
CA GLY A 48 6.52 -1.54 -7.54
C GLY A 48 7.63 -2.55 -7.85
N ASP A 49 7.23 -3.66 -8.48
CA ASP A 49 8.14 -4.80 -8.70
C ASP A 49 9.30 -4.48 -9.64
N ARG A 50 9.09 -3.66 -10.68
CA ARG A 50 10.18 -3.28 -11.59
C ARG A 50 11.24 -2.44 -10.89
N LYS A 51 10.85 -1.42 -10.12
CA LYS A 51 11.80 -0.61 -9.36
C LYS A 51 12.55 -1.43 -8.31
N LEU A 52 11.86 -2.41 -7.69
CA LEU A 52 12.49 -3.34 -6.75
C LEU A 52 13.57 -4.18 -7.43
N MET A 53 13.31 -4.70 -8.63
CA MET A 53 14.32 -5.47 -9.38
C MET A 53 15.46 -4.58 -9.86
N VAL A 54 15.18 -3.40 -10.42
CA VAL A 54 16.20 -2.42 -10.81
C VAL A 54 17.15 -2.09 -9.64
N HIS A 55 16.61 -1.92 -8.44
CA HIS A 55 17.40 -1.62 -7.25
C HIS A 55 18.45 -2.71 -6.94
N PHE A 56 18.09 -4.00 -7.12
CA PHE A 56 18.96 -5.11 -6.75
C PHE A 56 19.86 -5.62 -7.87
N VAL A 57 19.44 -5.55 -9.13
CA VAL A 57 20.16 -6.15 -10.26
C VAL A 57 20.51 -5.14 -11.37
N GLY A 58 20.11 -3.89 -11.22
CA GLY A 58 20.30 -2.83 -12.23
C GLY A 58 19.29 -2.92 -13.39
N GLU A 59 19.25 -1.84 -14.18
CA GLU A 59 18.29 -1.68 -15.29
C GLU A 59 18.43 -2.78 -16.35
N LYS A 60 19.67 -3.16 -16.68
CA LYS A 60 19.97 -4.16 -17.74
C LYS A 60 19.38 -5.54 -17.47
N LEU A 61 19.32 -5.97 -16.21
CA LEU A 61 18.82 -7.29 -15.82
C LEU A 61 17.38 -7.25 -15.28
N ALA A 62 16.78 -6.09 -15.17
CA ALA A 62 15.47 -5.92 -14.52
C ALA A 62 14.36 -6.78 -15.15
N ASP A 63 14.28 -6.85 -16.48
CA ASP A 63 13.23 -7.61 -17.15
C ASP A 63 13.45 -9.12 -17.03
N GLN A 64 14.70 -9.59 -17.06
CA GLN A 64 15.06 -10.99 -16.77
C GLN A 64 14.73 -11.32 -15.31
N ALA A 65 15.05 -10.44 -14.38
CA ALA A 65 14.71 -10.61 -12.97
C ALA A 65 13.19 -10.67 -12.75
N LEU A 66 12.41 -9.82 -13.42
CA LEU A 66 10.94 -9.84 -13.34
C LEU A 66 10.34 -11.13 -13.88
N ALA A 67 10.91 -11.71 -14.94
CA ALA A 67 10.47 -12.99 -15.48
C ALA A 67 10.64 -14.14 -14.48
N ILE A 68 11.67 -14.08 -13.61
CA ILE A 68 11.91 -15.04 -12.52
C ILE A 68 11.05 -14.69 -11.29
N TYR A 69 11.05 -13.41 -10.89
CA TYR A 69 10.38 -12.93 -9.69
C TYR A 69 8.88 -13.16 -9.69
N ARG A 70 8.19 -12.74 -10.76
CA ARG A 70 6.73 -12.74 -10.79
C ARG A 70 6.06 -14.10 -10.62
N PRO A 71 6.51 -15.18 -11.29
CA PRO A 71 5.96 -16.52 -11.07
C PRO A 71 6.23 -17.04 -9.65
N HIS A 72 7.44 -16.83 -9.13
CA HIS A 72 7.79 -17.23 -7.77
C HIS A 72 6.98 -16.44 -6.75
N HIS A 73 6.85 -15.11 -6.90
CA HIS A 73 6.12 -14.26 -5.98
C HIS A 73 4.61 -14.60 -5.92
N ALA A 74 4.00 -14.93 -7.06
CA ALA A 74 2.62 -15.40 -7.09
C ALA A 74 2.42 -16.66 -6.23
N LYS A 75 3.37 -17.61 -6.28
CA LYS A 75 3.36 -18.81 -5.44
C LYS A 75 3.60 -18.47 -3.96
N ALA A 76 4.61 -17.65 -3.67
CA ALA A 76 4.98 -17.27 -2.31
C ALA A 76 3.82 -16.56 -1.57
N LEU A 77 3.06 -15.71 -2.24
CA LEU A 77 1.85 -15.09 -1.68
C LEU A 77 0.77 -16.12 -1.32
N GLY A 78 0.71 -17.25 -2.03
CA GLY A 78 -0.23 -18.36 -1.75
C GLY A 78 0.13 -19.20 -0.52
N LEU A 79 1.40 -19.23 -0.09
CA LEU A 79 1.87 -20.05 1.01
C LEU A 79 1.36 -19.58 2.37
N THR A 80 1.22 -20.52 3.32
CA THR A 80 0.90 -20.21 4.72
C THR A 80 1.97 -19.27 5.30
N GLY A 81 1.54 -18.20 5.99
CA GLY A 81 2.46 -17.21 6.55
C GLY A 81 3.05 -16.20 5.55
N GLY A 82 2.87 -16.38 4.24
CA GLY A 82 3.42 -15.47 3.22
C GLY A 82 2.82 -14.06 3.25
N VAL A 83 1.58 -13.93 3.71
CA VAL A 83 0.88 -12.64 3.83
C VAL A 83 -0.13 -12.69 4.97
N ARG A 84 -0.26 -11.59 5.71
CA ARG A 84 -1.24 -11.42 6.80
C ARG A 84 -1.74 -9.98 6.88
N LEU A 85 -2.93 -9.79 7.45
CA LEU A 85 -3.38 -8.45 7.84
C LEU A 85 -2.51 -7.92 9.00
N LEU A 86 -2.20 -6.64 8.97
CA LEU A 86 -1.58 -5.97 10.09
C LEU A 86 -2.55 -5.88 11.28
N PRO A 87 -2.05 -5.81 12.54
CA PRO A 87 -2.88 -5.76 13.73
C PRO A 87 -3.93 -4.64 13.68
N GLY A 88 -5.18 -4.99 13.98
CA GLY A 88 -6.31 -4.06 14.05
C GLY A 88 -6.96 -3.70 12.70
N VAL A 89 -6.36 -4.06 11.56
CA VAL A 89 -6.85 -3.70 10.22
C VAL A 89 -8.27 -4.19 9.97
N LEU A 90 -8.55 -5.49 10.18
CA LEU A 90 -9.88 -6.06 9.90
C LEU A 90 -10.97 -5.33 10.69
N GLY A 91 -10.71 -5.06 12.00
CA GLY A 91 -11.65 -4.35 12.86
C GLY A 91 -11.88 -2.89 12.43
N VAL A 92 -10.87 -2.24 11.83
CA VAL A 92 -11.01 -0.88 11.26
C VAL A 92 -11.81 -0.92 9.97
N LEU A 93 -11.51 -1.83 9.05
CA LEU A 93 -12.22 -1.93 7.77
C LEU A 93 -13.71 -2.22 7.99
N LYS A 94 -14.05 -3.18 8.88
CA LYS A 94 -15.45 -3.48 9.24
C LYS A 94 -16.16 -2.28 9.87
N PHE A 95 -15.49 -1.58 10.80
CA PHE A 95 -16.04 -0.37 11.43
C PHE A 95 -16.35 0.71 10.39
N LEU A 96 -15.41 1.00 9.49
CA LEU A 96 -15.59 2.02 8.46
C LEU A 96 -16.72 1.67 7.49
N LYS A 97 -16.80 0.41 7.06
CA LYS A 97 -17.95 -0.06 6.24
C LYS A 97 -19.26 0.07 6.96
N GLY A 98 -19.33 -0.31 8.24
CA GLY A 98 -20.53 -0.17 9.06
C GLY A 98 -20.97 1.28 9.28
N LYS A 99 -20.02 2.24 9.17
CA LYS A 99 -20.31 3.69 9.21
C LYS A 99 -20.64 4.29 7.84
N GLY A 100 -20.72 3.49 6.78
CA GLY A 100 -21.12 3.92 5.44
C GLY A 100 -19.99 4.51 4.58
N TYR A 101 -18.73 4.47 5.04
CA TYR A 101 -17.62 4.95 4.22
C TYR A 101 -17.38 4.05 3.00
N LYS A 102 -17.11 4.66 1.85
CA LYS A 102 -16.52 3.96 0.72
C LYS A 102 -15.06 3.66 1.05
N LEU A 103 -14.59 2.47 0.69
CA LEU A 103 -13.20 2.06 0.88
C LEU A 103 -12.55 1.75 -0.46
N ALA A 104 -11.31 2.18 -0.65
CA ALA A 104 -10.56 1.86 -1.86
C ALA A 104 -9.08 1.57 -1.54
N ILE A 105 -8.39 0.95 -2.49
CA ILE A 105 -6.95 0.70 -2.43
C ILE A 105 -6.26 1.45 -3.57
N ALA A 106 -5.14 2.12 -3.24
CA ALA A 106 -4.20 2.74 -4.17
C ALA A 106 -2.80 2.16 -3.94
N SER A 107 -2.33 1.24 -4.77
CA SER A 107 -1.06 0.54 -4.55
C SER A 107 -0.14 0.60 -5.77
N ASN A 108 1.19 0.70 -5.52
CA ASN A 108 2.19 0.54 -6.58
C ASN A 108 2.47 -0.94 -6.92
N ARG A 109 1.89 -1.88 -6.16
CA ARG A 109 1.95 -3.30 -6.47
C ARG A 109 1.09 -3.61 -7.70
N PRO A 110 1.52 -4.52 -8.61
CA PRO A 110 0.68 -4.94 -9.73
C PRO A 110 -0.67 -5.52 -9.30
N THR A 111 -1.71 -5.24 -10.07
CA THR A 111 -3.11 -5.67 -9.80
C THR A 111 -3.23 -7.17 -9.53
N LYS A 112 -2.50 -7.99 -10.29
CA LYS A 112 -2.50 -9.46 -10.12
C LYS A 112 -2.16 -9.86 -8.67
N PHE A 113 -1.06 -9.34 -8.13
CA PHE A 113 -0.60 -9.68 -6.77
C PHE A 113 -1.48 -9.08 -5.69
N THR A 114 -1.94 -7.86 -5.89
CA THR A 114 -2.90 -7.20 -4.98
C THR A 114 -4.17 -8.04 -4.84
N ARG A 115 -4.73 -8.54 -5.94
CA ARG A 115 -5.94 -9.39 -5.90
C ARG A 115 -5.70 -10.74 -5.24
N ILE A 116 -4.53 -11.38 -5.45
CA ILE A 116 -4.16 -12.62 -4.75
C ILE A 116 -4.19 -12.39 -3.24
N ILE A 117 -3.55 -11.32 -2.76
CA ILE A 117 -3.48 -10.96 -1.35
C ILE A 117 -4.88 -10.74 -0.77
N LEU A 118 -5.67 -9.86 -1.39
CA LEU A 118 -6.99 -9.49 -0.86
C LEU A 118 -7.98 -10.65 -0.85
N LYS A 119 -7.92 -11.55 -1.86
CA LYS A 119 -8.73 -12.78 -1.90
C LYS A 119 -8.30 -13.75 -0.80
N LYS A 120 -6.99 -13.99 -0.66
CA LYS A 120 -6.45 -14.91 0.36
C LYS A 120 -6.82 -14.47 1.78
N LEU A 121 -6.83 -13.16 2.04
CA LEU A 121 -7.17 -12.59 3.34
C LEU A 121 -8.68 -12.37 3.55
N ASP A 122 -9.48 -12.74 2.56
CA ASP A 122 -10.95 -12.60 2.55
C ASP A 122 -11.42 -11.18 2.92
N VAL A 123 -10.80 -10.17 2.29
CA VAL A 123 -11.14 -8.76 2.51
C VAL A 123 -11.45 -7.99 1.22
N LEU A 124 -11.34 -8.62 0.05
CA LEU A 124 -11.56 -7.95 -1.24
C LEU A 124 -12.95 -7.32 -1.33
N PHE A 125 -13.98 -7.99 -0.80
CA PHE A 125 -15.38 -7.54 -0.83
C PHE A 125 -15.65 -6.25 0.00
N LEU A 126 -14.73 -5.89 0.90
CA LEU A 126 -14.85 -4.66 1.68
C LEU A 126 -14.57 -3.40 0.84
N PHE A 127 -13.86 -3.53 -0.28
CA PHE A 127 -13.41 -2.40 -1.08
C PHE A 127 -14.34 -2.13 -2.26
N ASN A 128 -14.77 -0.88 -2.39
CA ASN A 128 -15.53 -0.40 -3.53
C ASN A 128 -14.65 -0.31 -4.81
N MET A 129 -13.32 -0.13 -4.61
CA MET A 129 -12.38 -0.02 -5.71
C MET A 129 -10.97 -0.45 -5.31
N VAL A 130 -10.27 -1.11 -6.22
CA VAL A 130 -8.84 -1.43 -6.12
C VAL A 130 -8.18 -0.91 -7.40
N LEU A 131 -7.29 0.05 -7.25
CA LEU A 131 -6.49 0.60 -8.35
C LEU A 131 -5.01 0.43 -8.05
N CYS A 132 -4.26 -0.09 -9.03
CA CYS A 132 -2.85 -0.38 -8.90
C CYS A 132 -2.06 0.34 -10.00
N ALA A 133 -0.73 0.46 -9.81
CA ALA A 133 0.13 1.22 -10.70
C ALA A 133 0.08 0.76 -12.17
N ASP A 134 -0.12 -0.54 -12.42
CA ASP A 134 -0.25 -1.11 -13.77
C ASP A 134 -1.57 -0.74 -14.48
N LYS A 135 -2.49 -0.06 -13.79
CA LYS A 135 -3.78 0.43 -14.30
C LYS A 135 -3.99 1.93 -14.03
N ALA A 136 -3.03 2.58 -13.40
CA ALA A 136 -3.00 4.03 -13.20
C ALA A 136 -2.18 4.69 -14.31
N GLU A 137 -2.46 5.95 -14.61
CA GLU A 137 -1.68 6.72 -15.59
C GLU A 137 -0.22 6.88 -15.15
N LYS A 138 -0.02 7.23 -13.88
CA LYS A 138 1.29 7.26 -13.23
C LYS A 138 1.24 6.64 -11.83
N PRO A 139 2.31 5.93 -11.41
CA PRO A 139 2.40 5.36 -10.08
C PRO A 139 2.65 6.43 -9.02
N LYS A 140 2.40 6.11 -7.72
CA LYS A 140 2.86 6.95 -6.60
C LYS A 140 4.38 7.17 -6.70
N PRO A 141 4.88 8.38 -6.44
CA PRO A 141 4.29 9.51 -5.73
C PRO A 141 3.49 10.50 -6.59
N TYR A 142 3.13 10.17 -7.80
CA TYR A 142 2.25 10.98 -8.64
C TYR A 142 0.79 10.85 -8.19
N PRO A 143 -0.04 11.92 -8.29
CA PRO A 143 -1.38 11.98 -7.70
C PRO A 143 -2.45 11.26 -8.52
N GLU A 144 -2.18 10.88 -9.75
CA GLU A 144 -3.15 10.39 -10.74
C GLU A 144 -3.95 9.19 -10.23
N ILE A 145 -3.31 8.30 -9.45
CA ILE A 145 -3.99 7.13 -8.88
C ILE A 145 -5.08 7.53 -7.87
N LEU A 146 -4.84 8.57 -7.06
CA LEU A 146 -5.82 9.05 -6.07
C LEU A 146 -6.95 9.81 -6.76
N TRP A 147 -6.63 10.68 -7.72
CA TRP A 147 -7.64 11.40 -8.52
C TRP A 147 -8.53 10.44 -9.31
N ALA A 148 -7.95 9.41 -9.93
CA ALA A 148 -8.71 8.41 -10.67
C ALA A 148 -9.72 7.66 -9.78
N ILE A 149 -9.34 7.33 -8.53
CA ILE A 149 -10.24 6.69 -7.57
C ILE A 149 -11.36 7.66 -7.16
N ALA A 150 -11.01 8.89 -6.77
CA ALA A 150 -12.00 9.91 -6.36
C ALA A 150 -13.00 10.19 -7.49
N LYS A 151 -12.53 10.42 -8.71
CA LYS A 151 -13.36 10.67 -9.90
C LYS A 151 -14.30 9.50 -10.20
N ARG A 152 -13.81 8.24 -10.19
CA ARG A 152 -14.63 7.06 -10.49
C ARG A 152 -15.69 6.78 -9.43
N LEU A 153 -15.47 7.22 -8.20
CA LEU A 153 -16.44 7.12 -7.10
C LEU A 153 -17.31 8.38 -6.94
N ASN A 154 -17.14 9.36 -7.87
CA ASN A 154 -17.87 10.63 -7.91
C ASN A 154 -17.75 11.42 -6.61
N LEU A 155 -16.51 11.65 -6.15
CA LEU A 155 -16.18 12.39 -4.93
C LEU A 155 -15.11 13.45 -5.19
N LYS A 156 -15.20 14.55 -4.42
CA LYS A 156 -14.21 15.63 -4.43
C LYS A 156 -13.04 15.27 -3.52
N ASN A 157 -11.85 15.89 -3.74
CA ASN A 157 -10.66 15.60 -2.97
C ASN A 157 -10.81 15.86 -1.46
N GLU A 158 -11.57 16.88 -1.06
CA GLU A 158 -11.87 17.20 0.33
C GLU A 158 -12.75 16.17 1.04
N GLU A 159 -13.44 15.29 0.29
CA GLU A 159 -14.25 14.19 0.80
C GLU A 159 -13.43 12.88 0.94
N VAL A 160 -12.16 12.93 0.58
CA VAL A 160 -11.25 11.78 0.58
C VAL A 160 -10.22 11.89 1.69
N LEU A 161 -9.97 10.78 2.37
CA LEU A 161 -8.85 10.59 3.27
C LEU A 161 -7.95 9.49 2.70
N TYR A 162 -6.64 9.74 2.64
CA TYR A 162 -5.67 8.72 2.25
C TYR A 162 -4.92 8.20 3.48
N VAL A 163 -4.63 6.91 3.54
CA VAL A 163 -3.88 6.26 4.62
C VAL A 163 -2.73 5.46 4.01
N GLY A 164 -1.51 5.72 4.46
CA GLY A 164 -0.32 5.05 3.94
C GLY A 164 0.84 5.09 4.94
N ASP A 165 1.90 4.32 4.68
CA ASP A 165 3.06 4.14 5.59
C ASP A 165 4.37 4.65 5.03
N MET A 166 4.37 5.20 3.81
CA MET A 166 5.59 5.58 3.13
C MET A 166 5.66 7.08 2.79
N THR A 167 6.88 7.58 2.63
CA THR A 167 7.14 8.96 2.16
C THR A 167 6.53 9.22 0.78
N ILE A 168 6.49 8.20 -0.10
CA ILE A 168 5.83 8.30 -1.41
C ILE A 168 4.32 8.51 -1.30
N ASP A 169 3.68 7.98 -0.25
CA ASP A 169 2.25 8.17 0.02
C ASP A 169 1.96 9.60 0.46
N VAL A 170 2.79 10.14 1.37
CA VAL A 170 2.67 11.53 1.82
C VAL A 170 2.81 12.48 0.63
N ASN A 171 3.80 12.25 -0.24
CA ASN A 171 4.02 13.07 -1.42
C ASN A 171 2.88 12.94 -2.45
N CYS A 172 2.34 11.74 -2.63
CA CYS A 172 1.20 11.48 -3.50
C CYS A 172 -0.04 12.24 -3.02
N ALA A 173 -0.39 12.12 -1.73
CA ALA A 173 -1.53 12.81 -1.13
C ALA A 173 -1.39 14.33 -1.19
N ARG A 174 -0.18 14.85 -0.89
CA ARG A 174 0.12 16.30 -0.96
C ARG A 174 -0.10 16.84 -2.37
N ARG A 175 0.42 16.15 -3.39
CA ARG A 175 0.23 16.54 -4.79
C ARG A 175 -1.23 16.42 -5.24
N ALA A 176 -1.97 15.47 -4.65
CA ALA A 176 -3.39 15.30 -4.94
C ALA A 176 -4.29 16.34 -4.26
N GLY A 177 -3.80 17.09 -3.27
CA GLY A 177 -4.61 17.97 -2.43
C GLY A 177 -5.56 17.17 -1.51
N ILE A 178 -5.15 15.95 -1.09
CA ILE A 178 -5.95 15.04 -0.25
C ILE A 178 -5.31 14.94 1.13
N ARG A 179 -6.12 15.02 2.19
CA ARG A 179 -5.68 14.79 3.57
C ARG A 179 -5.11 13.38 3.73
N MET A 180 -3.98 13.25 4.41
CA MET A 180 -3.34 11.96 4.63
C MET A 180 -3.06 11.68 6.10
N VAL A 181 -3.39 10.47 6.51
CA VAL A 181 -2.95 9.86 7.78
C VAL A 181 -1.76 8.95 7.50
N ALA A 182 -0.60 9.28 8.04
CA ALA A 182 0.56 8.40 7.97
C ALA A 182 0.53 7.39 9.12
N VAL A 183 0.77 6.10 8.82
CA VAL A 183 0.87 5.03 9.81
C VAL A 183 2.28 4.44 9.83
N SER A 184 2.86 4.25 11.02
CA SER A 184 4.26 3.79 11.15
C SER A 184 4.40 2.26 11.23
N THR A 185 3.66 1.53 10.42
CA THR A 185 3.68 0.04 10.40
C THR A 185 4.49 -0.55 9.24
N GLY A 186 4.90 0.29 8.30
CA GLY A 186 5.52 -0.15 7.06
C GLY A 186 7.02 0.06 6.95
N SER A 187 7.46 0.51 5.76
CA SER A 187 8.88 0.55 5.39
C SER A 187 9.57 1.88 5.67
N SER A 188 8.85 3.01 5.74
CA SER A 188 9.43 4.28 6.15
C SER A 188 9.52 4.40 7.67
N SER A 189 10.57 5.05 8.16
CA SER A 189 10.75 5.31 9.58
C SER A 189 9.76 6.36 10.10
N LYS A 190 9.49 6.34 11.41
CA LYS A 190 8.66 7.36 12.06
C LYS A 190 9.18 8.78 11.83
N LYS A 191 10.51 8.95 11.82
CA LYS A 191 11.15 10.24 11.61
C LYS A 191 10.88 10.74 10.20
N GLU A 192 11.15 9.94 9.17
CA GLU A 192 10.90 10.30 7.77
C GLU A 192 9.44 10.71 7.53
N LEU A 193 8.49 9.97 8.10
CA LEU A 193 7.07 10.31 7.95
C LEU A 193 6.70 11.62 8.65
N LYS A 194 7.17 11.85 9.88
CA LYS A 194 6.88 13.07 10.64
C LYS A 194 7.53 14.31 10.02
N ASP A 195 8.74 14.20 9.50
CA ASP A 195 9.47 15.28 8.84
C ASP A 195 8.69 15.80 7.61
N LEU A 196 7.91 14.95 6.96
CA LEU A 196 7.03 15.34 5.86
C LEU A 196 5.71 16.00 6.31
N LYS A 197 5.43 16.10 7.62
CA LYS A 197 4.24 16.77 8.18
C LYS A 197 2.93 16.30 7.50
N PRO A 198 2.56 15.01 7.59
CA PRO A 198 1.26 14.54 7.12
C PRO A 198 0.14 15.23 7.92
N TRP A 199 -1.10 15.21 7.40
CA TRP A 199 -2.25 15.80 8.12
C TRP A 199 -2.46 15.19 9.50
N ALA A 200 -2.24 13.87 9.64
CA ALA A 200 -2.20 13.17 10.93
C ALA A 200 -1.19 12.02 10.90
N PHE A 201 -0.72 11.60 12.07
CA PHE A 201 0.21 10.49 12.25
C PHE A 201 -0.31 9.54 13.32
N ILE A 202 -0.35 8.23 13.01
CA ILE A 202 -0.74 7.18 13.94
C ILE A 202 0.33 6.09 14.01
N SER A 203 0.47 5.44 15.17
CA SER A 203 1.40 4.32 15.35
C SER A 203 0.75 2.94 15.14
N LYS A 204 -0.59 2.89 15.17
CA LYS A 204 -1.38 1.65 15.01
C LYS A 204 -2.66 1.96 14.23
N MET A 205 -3.07 1.03 13.36
CA MET A 205 -4.24 1.21 12.50
C MET A 205 -5.54 1.46 13.30
N SER A 206 -5.70 0.86 14.47
CA SER A 206 -6.90 1.04 15.32
C SER A 206 -7.18 2.49 15.71
N SER A 207 -6.14 3.35 15.77
CA SER A 207 -6.29 4.79 16.07
C SER A 207 -7.00 5.57 14.96
N LEU A 208 -7.09 5.03 13.75
CA LEU A 208 -7.82 5.66 12.63
C LEU A 208 -9.31 5.88 12.96
N LYS A 209 -9.91 5.01 13.78
CA LYS A 209 -11.32 5.13 14.20
C LYS A 209 -11.61 6.46 14.90
N ALA A 210 -10.69 6.91 15.77
CA ALA A 210 -10.84 8.18 16.49
C ALA A 210 -10.73 9.38 15.55
N ILE A 211 -9.77 9.33 14.60
CA ILE A 211 -9.58 10.41 13.62
C ILE A 211 -10.84 10.60 12.76
N VAL A 212 -11.40 9.51 12.24
CA VAL A 212 -12.58 9.55 11.39
C VAL A 212 -13.84 9.89 12.20
N GLY A 213 -13.90 9.44 13.48
CA GLY A 213 -15.00 9.80 14.38
C GLY A 213 -15.06 11.30 14.69
N ALA A 214 -13.93 11.96 14.86
CA ALA A 214 -13.86 13.40 15.08
C ALA A 214 -14.34 14.22 13.87
N ASP A 215 -14.07 13.77 12.64
CA ASP A 215 -14.59 14.41 11.40
C ASP A 215 -16.12 14.32 11.29
N LEU A 216 -16.74 13.28 11.90
CA LEU A 216 -18.20 13.15 11.96
C LEU A 216 -18.83 14.12 12.97
N VAL A 217 -18.13 14.47 14.05
CA VAL A 217 -18.64 15.37 15.10
C VAL A 217 -18.51 16.82 14.68
N SER A 218 -17.42 17.20 14.02
CA SER A 218 -17.19 18.58 13.54
C SER A 218 -18.08 19.01 12.36
N ALA A 219 -18.85 18.08 11.80
CA ALA A 219 -19.73 18.31 10.65
C ALA A 219 -21.23 18.38 11.03
N ARG A 220 -21.55 18.36 12.34
CA ARG A 220 -22.87 18.65 12.91
C ARG A 220 -22.90 20.05 13.50
#